data_f634c3b8257d6b3ad98b1f9fab6a3077
#
_entry.id   f634c3b8257d6b3ad98b1f9fab6a3077
#
_cell.length_a   1.000
_cell.length_b   1.000
_cell.length_c   1.000
_cell.angle_alpha   90.00
_cell.angle_beta   90.00
_cell.angle_gamma   90.00
#
_symmetry.space_group_name_H-M   'P 1'
#
loop_
_entity.id
_entity.type
_entity.pdbx_description
1 polymer ?
#
loop_
_entity_poly.entity_id
_entity_poly.type
_entity_poly.pdbx_seq_one_letter_code
_entity_poly.pdbx_strand_id
1 'polypeptide(L)'
;VRTARGQVDRDQVPGQIHKGVELGLKTGNNLGLPQEDFTFIIEDVGEELAEETGFEDFTVPIAKKGSRLLHTLHNKLVNTQNEDLVHWWKIFHVAGEDWTVPSENWEGTSWGYFTGDDEAMKIMAGRIVEHMQKLEIDTLLWPE
;
A
#
# COMPACT_ATOMS: atom_id res chain seq x y z
N VAL A 1 18.11 -6.78 -13.56
CA VAL A 1 18.47 -6.51 -12.16
C VAL A 1 17.91 -7.58 -11.24
N ARG A 2 16.59 -7.82 -11.23
CA ARG A 2 15.92 -8.84 -10.40
C ARG A 2 16.54 -10.22 -10.52
N THR A 3 16.65 -10.76 -11.74
CA THR A 3 17.22 -12.09 -12.02
C THR A 3 18.65 -12.21 -11.50
N ALA A 4 19.47 -11.18 -11.70
CA ALA A 4 20.85 -11.16 -11.23
C ALA A 4 20.93 -11.19 -9.69
N ARG A 5 20.07 -10.43 -9.00
CA ARG A 5 20.03 -10.42 -7.52
C ARG A 5 19.57 -11.75 -6.93
N GLY A 6 18.64 -12.45 -7.59
CA GLY A 6 18.19 -13.77 -7.16
C GLY A 6 19.20 -14.91 -7.42
N GLN A 7 20.30 -14.64 -8.12
CA GLN A 7 21.33 -15.63 -8.47
C GLN A 7 22.70 -15.40 -7.80
N VAL A 8 22.81 -14.35 -7.00
CA VAL A 8 24.02 -14.06 -6.24
C VAL A 8 23.77 -14.29 -4.75
N ASP A 9 24.84 -14.48 -4.00
CA ASP A 9 24.75 -14.62 -2.56
C ASP A 9 24.19 -13.33 -1.92
N ARG A 10 23.44 -13.49 -0.84
CA ARG A 10 22.74 -12.39 -0.16
C ARG A 10 23.66 -11.23 0.24
N ASP A 11 24.90 -11.50 0.61
CA ASP A 11 25.91 -10.53 1.00
C ASP A 11 26.43 -9.66 -0.17
N GLN A 12 26.19 -10.10 -1.40
CA GLN A 12 26.52 -9.35 -2.62
C GLN A 12 25.42 -8.35 -3.02
N VAL A 13 24.28 -8.37 -2.33
CA VAL A 13 23.17 -7.42 -2.51
C VAL A 13 23.20 -6.40 -1.37
N PRO A 14 23.01 -5.08 -1.64
CA PRO A 14 23.04 -4.08 -0.60
C PRO A 14 22.08 -4.40 0.55
N GLY A 15 22.59 -4.41 1.80
CA GLY A 15 21.84 -4.84 2.98
C GLY A 15 20.54 -4.03 3.24
N GLN A 16 20.49 -2.77 2.81
CA GLN A 16 19.30 -1.94 2.93
C GLN A 16 18.11 -2.50 2.14
N ILE A 17 18.37 -3.17 1.00
CA ILE A 17 17.33 -3.79 0.19
C ILE A 17 16.71 -4.97 0.95
N HIS A 18 17.53 -5.79 1.59
CA HIS A 18 17.05 -6.90 2.43
C HIS A 18 16.30 -6.42 3.65
N LYS A 19 16.74 -5.31 4.27
CA LYS A 19 16.03 -4.71 5.39
C LYS A 19 14.60 -4.30 5.02
N GLY A 20 14.38 -3.73 3.82
CA GLY A 20 13.05 -3.41 3.32
C GLY A 20 12.16 -4.63 3.19
N VAL A 21 12.70 -5.76 2.70
CA VAL A 21 11.97 -7.04 2.65
C VAL A 21 11.64 -7.55 4.04
N GLU A 22 12.60 -7.55 4.97
CA GLU A 22 12.42 -8.00 6.35
C GLU A 22 11.33 -7.20 7.08
N LEU A 23 11.34 -5.86 6.91
CA LEU A 23 10.30 -4.99 7.46
C LEU A 23 8.94 -5.27 6.82
N GLY A 24 8.89 -5.39 5.47
CA GLY A 24 7.66 -5.72 4.76
C GLY A 24 7.05 -7.05 5.20
N LEU A 25 7.88 -8.08 5.40
CA LEU A 25 7.43 -9.36 5.93
C LEU A 25 6.92 -9.26 7.37
N LYS A 26 7.56 -8.44 8.20
CA LYS A 26 7.22 -8.29 9.61
C LYS A 26 6.00 -7.39 9.86
N THR A 27 5.89 -6.28 9.14
CA THR A 27 4.93 -5.20 9.43
C THR A 27 3.92 -4.93 8.31
N GLY A 28 4.08 -5.59 7.16
CA GLY A 28 3.23 -5.34 5.99
C GLY A 28 3.63 -4.11 5.16
N ASN A 29 4.74 -3.45 5.53
CA ASN A 29 5.31 -2.35 4.77
C ASN A 29 6.81 -2.24 5.01
N ASN A 30 7.56 -1.73 4.03
CA ASN A 30 9.02 -1.66 4.10
C ASN A 30 9.55 -0.54 4.99
N LEU A 31 8.68 0.35 5.46
CA LEU A 31 9.03 1.42 6.40
C LEU A 31 9.06 0.92 7.85
N GLY A 32 8.37 -0.19 8.13
CA GLY A 32 8.15 -0.65 9.49
C GLY A 32 7.13 0.22 10.24
N LEU A 33 6.27 0.94 9.50
CA LEU A 33 5.27 1.84 10.05
C LEU A 33 4.19 1.02 10.80
N PRO A 34 3.90 1.34 12.08
CA PRO A 34 2.80 0.73 12.81
C PRO A 34 1.44 1.01 12.14
N GLN A 35 0.50 0.11 12.35
CA GLN A 35 -0.84 0.23 11.77
C GLN A 35 -1.57 1.50 12.23
N GLU A 36 -1.46 1.85 13.50
CA GLU A 36 -2.07 3.06 14.07
C GLU A 36 -1.51 4.34 13.45
N ASP A 37 -0.19 4.41 13.23
CA ASP A 37 0.46 5.54 12.59
C ASP A 37 0.05 5.65 11.11
N PHE A 38 -0.06 4.52 10.42
CA PHE A 38 -0.58 4.49 9.04
C PHE A 38 -2.01 5.03 8.97
N THR A 39 -2.88 4.54 9.85
CA THR A 39 -4.28 4.98 9.89
C THR A 39 -4.36 6.48 10.14
N PHE A 40 -3.60 6.99 11.11
CA PHE A 40 -3.54 8.42 11.41
C PHE A 40 -3.11 9.25 10.19
N ILE A 41 -2.03 8.86 9.49
CA ILE A 41 -1.55 9.58 8.29
C ILE A 41 -2.62 9.60 7.20
N ILE A 42 -3.29 8.47 6.97
CA ILE A 42 -4.31 8.36 5.91
C ILE A 42 -5.56 9.20 6.23
N GLU A 43 -5.96 9.22 7.48
CA GLU A 43 -7.08 10.07 7.93
C GLU A 43 -6.73 11.56 7.86
N ASP A 44 -5.53 11.95 8.29
CA ASP A 44 -5.03 13.34 8.24
C ASP A 44 -4.98 13.88 6.79
N VAL A 45 -4.43 13.10 5.86
CA VAL A 45 -4.43 13.45 4.42
C VAL A 45 -5.86 13.54 3.87
N GLY A 46 -6.78 12.71 4.35
CA GLY A 46 -8.19 12.78 3.99
C GLY A 46 -8.88 14.04 4.49
N GLU A 47 -8.60 14.45 5.71
CA GLU A 47 -9.09 15.69 6.31
C GLU A 47 -8.56 16.93 5.56
N GLU A 48 -7.25 16.95 5.27
CA GLU A 48 -6.64 18.01 4.44
C GLU A 48 -7.33 18.12 3.08
N LEU A 49 -7.60 17.00 2.42
CA LEU A 49 -8.31 16.99 1.14
C LEU A 49 -9.72 17.58 1.27
N ALA A 50 -10.47 17.18 2.30
CA ALA A 50 -11.82 17.68 2.54
C ALA A 50 -11.82 19.21 2.75
N GLU A 51 -10.90 19.73 3.54
CA GLU A 51 -10.74 21.16 3.80
C GLU A 51 -10.37 21.94 2.54
N GLU A 52 -9.37 21.47 1.77
CA GLU A 52 -8.92 22.17 0.56
C GLU A 52 -9.97 22.20 -0.56
N THR A 53 -10.77 21.14 -0.67
CA THR A 53 -11.74 21.01 -1.78
C THR A 53 -13.15 21.42 -1.42
N GLY A 54 -13.47 21.51 -0.13
CA GLY A 54 -14.84 21.70 0.35
C GLY A 54 -15.72 20.44 0.21
N PHE A 55 -15.13 19.26 0.09
CA PHE A 55 -15.85 17.99 0.08
C PHE A 55 -16.24 17.58 1.51
N GLU A 56 -17.27 18.21 2.06
CA GLU A 56 -17.68 18.07 3.47
C GLU A 56 -18.01 16.62 3.89
N ASP A 57 -18.37 15.77 2.94
CA ASP A 57 -18.72 14.35 3.15
C ASP A 57 -17.56 13.40 2.86
N PHE A 58 -16.37 13.92 2.53
CA PHE A 58 -15.23 13.08 2.20
C PHE A 58 -14.59 12.50 3.46
N THR A 59 -14.46 11.19 3.47
CA THR A 59 -13.63 10.44 4.42
C THR A 59 -12.94 9.31 3.69
N VAL A 60 -11.70 8.99 4.07
CA VAL A 60 -10.98 7.88 3.46
C VAL A 60 -11.57 6.56 3.98
N PRO A 61 -12.09 5.71 3.09
CA PRO A 61 -12.62 4.41 3.52
C PRO A 61 -11.47 3.44 3.81
N ILE A 62 -11.32 3.04 5.08
CA ILE A 62 -10.30 2.08 5.52
C ILE A 62 -10.97 0.74 5.82
N ALA A 63 -10.48 -0.32 5.19
CA ALA A 63 -10.97 -1.69 5.33
C ALA A 63 -12.51 -1.83 5.18
N LYS A 64 -13.12 -1.02 4.32
CA LYS A 64 -14.55 -1.08 4.02
C LYS A 64 -14.87 -2.34 3.23
N LYS A 65 -15.72 -3.18 3.79
CA LYS A 65 -16.15 -4.44 3.16
C LYS A 65 -17.12 -4.20 2.02
N GLY A 66 -16.98 -4.98 0.94
CA GLY A 66 -17.88 -4.94 -0.22
C GLY A 66 -17.64 -3.76 -1.16
N SER A 67 -16.56 -3.01 -0.99
CA SER A 67 -16.17 -1.98 -1.95
C SER A 67 -15.83 -2.59 -3.31
N ARG A 68 -15.99 -1.82 -4.38
CA ARG A 68 -15.67 -2.28 -5.73
C ARG A 68 -14.18 -2.52 -5.93
N LEU A 69 -13.32 -1.67 -5.34
CA LEU A 69 -11.88 -1.82 -5.48
C LEU A 69 -11.09 -1.64 -4.19
N LEU A 70 -9.99 -2.39 -4.09
CA LEU A 70 -8.98 -2.24 -3.06
C LEU A 70 -7.81 -1.42 -3.63
N HIS A 71 -7.54 -0.27 -3.03
CA HIS A 71 -6.43 0.60 -3.37
C HIS A 71 -5.24 0.31 -2.45
N THR A 72 -4.24 -0.44 -2.92
CA THR A 72 -2.97 -0.59 -2.23
C THR A 72 -2.10 0.64 -2.45
N LEU A 73 -1.18 0.90 -1.55
CA LEU A 73 -0.39 2.13 -1.57
C LEU A 73 1.11 1.81 -1.73
N HIS A 74 1.82 2.65 -2.44
CA HIS A 74 3.27 2.63 -2.42
C HIS A 74 3.78 3.41 -1.19
N ASN A 75 4.88 2.98 -0.60
CA ASN A 75 5.43 3.61 0.61
C ASN A 75 5.71 5.12 0.47
N LYS A 76 6.10 5.57 -0.73
CA LYS A 76 6.33 7.00 -1.00
C LYS A 76 5.06 7.82 -0.88
N LEU A 77 3.93 7.27 -1.30
CA LEU A 77 2.63 7.93 -1.19
C LEU A 77 2.23 8.18 0.26
N VAL A 78 2.64 7.29 1.16
CA VAL A 78 2.32 7.42 2.59
C VAL A 78 3.32 8.33 3.32
N ASN A 79 4.59 8.35 2.89
CA ASN A 79 5.67 9.00 3.66
C ASN A 79 6.13 10.35 3.11
N THR A 80 6.24 10.52 1.79
CA THR A 80 6.90 11.69 1.19
C THR A 80 6.17 12.34 0.03
N GLN A 81 5.13 11.69 -0.50
CA GLN A 81 4.38 12.12 -1.68
C GLN A 81 2.87 11.94 -1.45
N ASN A 82 2.40 12.28 -0.26
CA ASN A 82 0.99 12.20 0.09
C ASN A 82 0.08 13.10 -0.77
N GLU A 83 0.62 14.17 -1.35
CA GLU A 83 -0.09 14.98 -2.34
C GLU A 83 -0.62 14.17 -3.53
N ASP A 84 0.11 13.11 -3.93
CA ASP A 84 -0.34 12.23 -5.01
C ASP A 84 -1.57 11.40 -4.58
N LEU A 85 -1.72 11.06 -3.30
CA LEU A 85 -2.93 10.42 -2.77
C LEU A 85 -4.13 11.35 -2.89
N VAL A 86 -3.94 12.63 -2.59
CA VAL A 86 -4.99 13.66 -2.71
C VAL A 86 -5.52 13.70 -4.14
N HIS A 87 -4.67 13.58 -5.15
CA HIS A 87 -5.11 13.56 -6.56
C HIS A 87 -5.95 12.31 -6.90
N TRP A 88 -5.52 11.12 -6.46
CA TRP A 88 -6.27 9.89 -6.64
C TRP A 88 -7.65 9.97 -5.96
N TRP A 89 -7.69 10.42 -4.72
CA TRP A 89 -8.91 10.46 -3.93
C TRP A 89 -9.90 11.54 -4.40
N LYS A 90 -9.40 12.68 -4.91
CA LYS A 90 -10.24 13.66 -5.62
C LYS A 90 -10.94 13.03 -6.83
N ILE A 91 -10.20 12.26 -7.62
CA ILE A 91 -10.76 11.56 -8.79
C ILE A 91 -11.82 10.54 -8.34
N PHE A 92 -11.52 9.74 -7.31
CA PHE A 92 -12.48 8.75 -6.80
C PHE A 92 -13.75 9.40 -6.27
N HIS A 93 -13.62 10.47 -5.51
CA HIS A 93 -14.77 11.20 -4.96
C HIS A 93 -15.66 11.77 -6.07
N VAL A 94 -15.08 12.50 -7.02
CA VAL A 94 -15.81 13.11 -8.14
C VAL A 94 -16.43 12.06 -9.07
N ALA A 95 -15.77 10.93 -9.26
CA ALA A 95 -16.28 9.82 -10.06
C ALA A 95 -17.36 8.99 -9.34
N GLY A 96 -17.56 9.20 -8.04
CA GLY A 96 -18.43 8.34 -7.22
C GLY A 96 -17.91 6.92 -7.12
N GLU A 97 -16.57 6.75 -7.10
CA GLU A 97 -15.94 5.43 -7.04
C GLU A 97 -16.15 4.79 -5.66
N ASP A 98 -16.47 3.51 -5.64
CA ASP A 98 -16.58 2.71 -4.42
C ASP A 98 -15.27 1.95 -4.16
N TRP A 99 -14.46 2.50 -3.29
CA TRP A 99 -13.11 2.04 -3.01
C TRP A 99 -12.81 1.94 -1.51
N THR A 100 -11.68 1.31 -1.19
CA THR A 100 -11.14 1.30 0.17
C THR A 100 -9.64 1.08 0.13
N VAL A 101 -8.93 1.54 1.17
CA VAL A 101 -7.54 1.13 1.44
C VAL A 101 -7.53 0.00 2.48
N PRO A 102 -6.54 -0.90 2.45
CA PRO A 102 -6.39 -1.88 3.53
C PRO A 102 -5.92 -1.20 4.82
N SER A 103 -6.32 -1.71 5.97
CA SER A 103 -5.86 -1.21 7.28
C SER A 103 -4.44 -1.66 7.64
N GLU A 104 -3.99 -2.76 7.05
CA GLU A 104 -2.69 -3.39 7.28
C GLU A 104 -2.17 -4.03 5.99
N ASN A 105 -0.88 -4.34 5.90
CA ASN A 105 -0.28 -4.91 4.69
C ASN A 105 -0.62 -4.12 3.42
N TRP A 106 -0.65 -2.83 3.55
CA TRP A 106 -1.11 -1.89 2.53
C TRP A 106 -0.11 -1.67 1.39
N GLU A 107 1.17 -2.00 1.60
CA GLU A 107 2.20 -1.87 0.59
C GLU A 107 2.17 -3.05 -0.38
N GLY A 108 2.47 -2.78 -1.66
CA GLY A 108 2.57 -3.80 -2.68
C GLY A 108 3.80 -4.71 -2.53
N THR A 109 4.09 -5.49 -3.57
CA THR A 109 5.14 -6.53 -3.54
C THR A 109 6.51 -6.06 -4.01
N SER A 110 6.69 -4.77 -4.32
CA SER A 110 7.86 -4.24 -5.03
C SER A 110 9.20 -4.64 -4.42
N TRP A 111 9.31 -4.67 -3.09
CA TRP A 111 10.57 -5.05 -2.44
C TRP A 111 10.96 -6.51 -2.62
N GLY A 112 10.02 -7.44 -2.55
CA GLY A 112 10.26 -8.84 -2.91
C GLY A 112 10.64 -8.98 -4.38
N TYR A 113 9.96 -8.25 -5.25
CA TYR A 113 10.26 -8.23 -6.69
C TYR A 113 11.66 -7.68 -6.98
N PHE A 114 12.07 -6.55 -6.41
CA PHE A 114 13.37 -5.92 -6.66
C PHE A 114 14.55 -6.73 -6.12
N THR A 115 14.37 -7.45 -5.02
CA THR A 115 15.43 -8.28 -4.45
C THR A 115 15.61 -9.60 -5.19
N GLY A 116 14.60 -10.04 -5.93
CA GLY A 116 14.55 -11.39 -6.50
C GLY A 116 14.19 -12.46 -5.48
N ASP A 117 13.61 -12.05 -4.34
CA ASP A 117 13.13 -12.94 -3.28
C ASP A 117 11.68 -13.36 -3.60
N ASP A 118 11.56 -14.48 -4.32
CA ASP A 118 10.26 -14.99 -4.77
C ASP A 118 9.38 -15.46 -3.61
N GLU A 119 9.96 -15.95 -2.52
CA GLU A 119 9.19 -16.37 -1.35
C GLU A 119 8.62 -15.15 -0.61
N ALA A 120 9.40 -14.10 -0.42
CA ALA A 120 8.91 -12.85 0.16
C ALA A 120 7.80 -12.24 -0.72
N MET A 121 8.00 -12.20 -2.03
CA MET A 121 7.00 -11.69 -2.97
C MET A 121 5.69 -12.49 -2.90
N LYS A 122 5.78 -13.82 -2.82
CA LYS A 122 4.63 -14.70 -2.68
C LYS A 122 3.85 -14.44 -1.40
N ILE A 123 4.55 -14.24 -0.27
CA ILE A 123 3.92 -13.91 1.01
C ILE A 123 3.21 -12.56 0.93
N MET A 124 3.87 -11.53 0.41
CA MET A 124 3.29 -10.20 0.27
C MET A 124 2.07 -10.19 -0.64
N ALA A 125 2.16 -10.83 -1.81
CA ALA A 125 1.02 -10.99 -2.72
C ALA A 125 -0.12 -11.79 -2.08
N GLY A 126 0.20 -12.85 -1.33
CA GLY A 126 -0.79 -13.64 -0.61
C GLY A 126 -1.60 -12.81 0.38
N ARG A 127 -0.96 -11.92 1.12
CA ARG A 127 -1.63 -11.01 2.04
C ARG A 127 -2.62 -10.07 1.35
N ILE A 128 -2.28 -9.55 0.16
CA ILE A 128 -3.19 -8.73 -0.63
C ILE A 128 -4.43 -9.54 -1.04
N VAL A 129 -4.21 -10.77 -1.52
CA VAL A 129 -5.32 -11.67 -1.88
C VAL A 129 -6.20 -11.99 -0.67
N GLU A 130 -5.61 -12.27 0.49
CA GLU A 130 -6.33 -12.50 1.75
C GLU A 130 -7.18 -11.27 2.14
N HIS A 131 -6.64 -10.05 2.00
CA HIS A 131 -7.40 -8.83 2.23
C HIS A 131 -8.58 -8.69 1.28
N MET A 132 -8.38 -8.92 -0.02
CA MET A 132 -9.44 -8.89 -1.01
C MET A 132 -10.55 -9.88 -0.66
N GLN A 133 -10.20 -11.12 -0.30
CA GLN A 133 -11.16 -12.14 0.13
C GLN A 133 -11.90 -11.75 1.41
N LYS A 134 -11.18 -11.28 2.45
CA LYS A 134 -11.74 -10.85 3.72
C LYS A 134 -12.72 -9.68 3.57
N LEU A 135 -12.39 -8.75 2.68
CA LEU A 135 -13.18 -7.56 2.42
C LEU A 135 -14.23 -7.77 1.31
N GLU A 136 -14.28 -8.96 0.69
CA GLU A 136 -15.20 -9.26 -0.43
C GLU A 136 -15.03 -8.31 -1.61
N ILE A 137 -13.78 -8.08 -2.04
CA ILE A 137 -13.40 -7.17 -3.11
C ILE A 137 -12.75 -7.95 -4.25
N ASP A 138 -13.19 -7.70 -5.48
CA ASP A 138 -12.72 -8.43 -6.67
C ASP A 138 -11.70 -7.63 -7.51
N THR A 139 -11.60 -6.34 -7.30
CA THR A 139 -10.73 -5.46 -8.10
C THR A 139 -9.61 -4.88 -7.26
N LEU A 140 -8.38 -5.04 -7.73
CA LEU A 140 -7.19 -4.45 -7.13
C LEU A 140 -6.74 -3.23 -7.97
N LEU A 141 -6.58 -2.10 -7.32
CA LEU A 141 -5.84 -0.95 -7.86
C LEU A 141 -4.45 -0.93 -7.25
N TRP A 142 -3.47 -1.08 -8.09
CA TRP A 142 -2.07 -1.16 -7.70
C TRP A 142 -1.26 -0.06 -8.41
N PRO A 143 -1.07 1.10 -7.78
CA PRO A 143 -0.35 2.22 -8.36
C PRO A 143 1.17 2.09 -8.14
N GLU A 144 1.84 1.24 -8.89
CA GLU A 144 3.30 1.12 -8.94
C GLU A 144 3.87 1.46 -10.31
#